data_2eb7b0f7b97c4c21db3602dfe3eac4d1
#
_entry.id   2eb7b0f7b97c4c21db3602dfe3eac4d1
#
_cell.length_a   1.000
_cell.length_b   1.000
_cell.length_c   1.000
_cell.angle_alpha   90.00
_cell.angle_beta   90.00
_cell.angle_gamma   90.00
#
_symmetry.space_group_name_H-M   'P 1'
#
loop_
_entity.id
_entity.type
_entity.pdbx_description
1 polymer ?
#
loop_
_entity_poly.entity_id
_entity_poly.type
_entity_poly.pdbx_seq_one_letter_code
_entity_poly.pdbx_strand_id
1 'polypeptide(L)'
;MELAKSAQRLFLPLFPIFCFISGEGGARQLVSATVQSNWRPTKLFVFGDSFAATGNNDNDFLNIPWNYPYGKTFPGKATGRYSDGRVLTDFIAKFIGVKSPISYKLKNKVAGDYLKYGMNFAYADTGVTSLSYFYPNLTTQIDYFQRIIEGASSVYNTTDLHSSVALVTVSGDDYESYIFSMEGQTPAHPLQSWKSFSTSIVNEVTTSLKRIHDLGVKKILVTALEPMGCRPTGTAVFSYKKCNETRNSLSRSHNLLLQEAVAKLNNQTKRSSFVILDLYTSFMSAFKNKGSIKFKDRLKPCCASVTPGYPYGCGTMSDIPGEDTYSICEREAAAFFWDYAHPTQQGWFSVYSNLKATLKKLYQNQ
;
A
#
# COMPACT_ATOMS: atom_id res chain seq x y z
N MET A 1 -40.14 78.72 -14.63
CA MET A 1 -41.49 78.14 -14.34
C MET A 1 -41.21 77.00 -13.42
N GLU A 2 -41.15 77.31 -12.12
CA GLU A 2 -42.26 77.02 -11.14
C GLU A 2 -42.54 75.55 -11.06
N LEU A 3 -42.55 74.88 -9.93
CA LEU A 3 -42.96 75.25 -8.55
C LEU A 3 -42.34 74.30 -7.53
N ALA A 4 -41.98 74.87 -6.41
CA ALA A 4 -41.69 74.22 -5.13
C ALA A 4 -42.98 73.67 -4.49
N LYS A 5 -42.78 72.67 -3.59
CA LYS A 5 -43.57 72.48 -2.35
C LYS A 5 -43.01 71.25 -1.65
N SER A 6 -42.58 71.30 -0.51
CA SER A 6 -43.02 71.68 0.82
C SER A 6 -42.81 70.49 1.76
N ALA A 7 -41.96 70.72 2.76
CA ALA A 7 -41.69 69.77 3.84
C ALA A 7 -42.87 69.66 4.82
N GLN A 8 -43.13 68.50 5.33
CA GLN A 8 -43.83 68.32 6.61
C GLN A 8 -43.13 67.29 7.49
N ARG A 9 -42.57 67.76 8.57
CA ARG A 9 -42.05 66.97 9.68
C ARG A 9 -43.21 66.49 10.50
N LEU A 10 -43.31 65.21 10.77
CA LEU A 10 -44.17 64.64 11.82
C LEU A 10 -43.26 64.14 12.94
N PHE A 11 -43.37 64.74 14.10
CA PHE A 11 -42.87 64.25 15.38
C PHE A 11 -43.82 63.17 15.90
N LEU A 12 -43.29 62.00 16.27
CA LEU A 12 -44.02 61.00 17.08
C LEU A 12 -43.16 60.63 18.30
N PRO A 13 -43.77 60.46 19.47
CA PRO A 13 -43.07 60.42 20.75
C PRO A 13 -42.48 59.03 21.05
N LEU A 14 -41.36 59.12 21.75
CA LEU A 14 -40.69 57.95 22.35
C LEU A 14 -41.53 57.39 23.52
N PHE A 15 -41.93 56.13 23.42
CA PHE A 15 -42.30 55.31 24.55
C PHE A 15 -41.20 54.33 24.87
N PRO A 16 -40.75 54.21 26.13
CA PRO A 16 -39.81 53.15 26.49
C PRO A 16 -40.57 51.84 26.73
N ILE A 17 -40.33 50.85 25.90
CA ILE A 17 -40.75 49.48 26.16
C ILE A 17 -39.70 48.80 27.03
N PHE A 18 -40.05 48.55 28.29
CA PHE A 18 -39.32 47.62 29.15
C PHE A 18 -39.60 46.18 28.66
N CYS A 19 -38.59 45.55 28.00
CA CYS A 19 -38.60 44.12 27.78
C CYS A 19 -37.95 43.41 28.96
N PHE A 20 -38.71 42.66 29.71
CA PHE A 20 -38.23 41.67 30.65
C PHE A 20 -37.52 40.58 29.87
N ILE A 21 -36.20 40.41 30.05
CA ILE A 21 -35.44 39.32 29.56
C ILE A 21 -35.51 38.18 30.59
N SER A 22 -36.38 37.22 30.37
CA SER A 22 -36.34 35.93 31.06
C SER A 22 -35.16 35.15 30.49
N GLY A 23 -34.16 34.88 31.33
CA GLY A 23 -32.98 34.13 30.94
C GLY A 23 -33.28 32.65 30.81
N GLU A 24 -33.26 32.13 29.59
CA GLU A 24 -33.03 30.70 29.35
C GLU A 24 -31.60 30.51 28.89
N GLY A 25 -30.80 29.83 29.74
CA GLY A 25 -29.41 29.49 29.48
C GLY A 25 -29.31 28.46 28.39
N GLY A 26 -29.35 28.88 27.12
CA GLY A 26 -28.97 28.09 25.99
C GLY A 26 -27.44 27.93 25.93
N ALA A 27 -26.92 26.78 26.34
CA ALA A 27 -25.54 26.42 26.11
C ALA A 27 -25.27 26.48 24.59
N ARG A 28 -24.58 27.50 24.13
CA ARG A 28 -24.03 27.56 22.77
C ARG A 28 -22.99 26.46 22.66
N GLN A 29 -23.38 25.35 22.05
CA GLN A 29 -22.46 24.34 21.59
C GLN A 29 -21.52 25.01 20.60
N LEU A 30 -20.27 25.28 21.04
CA LEU A 30 -19.18 25.68 20.16
C LEU A 30 -18.93 24.51 19.22
N VAL A 31 -19.52 24.56 18.03
CA VAL A 31 -19.12 23.72 16.92
C VAL A 31 -17.69 24.13 16.60
N SER A 32 -16.74 23.36 17.13
CA SER A 32 -15.35 23.46 16.73
C SER A 32 -15.29 23.18 15.24
N ALA A 33 -15.17 24.24 14.43
CA ALA A 33 -14.83 24.10 13.03
C ALA A 33 -13.44 23.47 12.98
N THR A 34 -13.37 22.18 12.70
CA THR A 34 -12.13 21.52 12.40
C THR A 34 -11.54 22.22 11.18
N VAL A 35 -10.48 22.98 11.39
CA VAL A 35 -9.69 23.57 10.32
C VAL A 35 -9.15 22.38 9.53
N GLN A 36 -9.77 22.09 8.41
CA GLN A 36 -9.30 21.04 7.49
C GLN A 36 -7.97 21.56 6.95
N SER A 37 -6.86 20.96 7.39
CA SER A 37 -5.55 21.35 6.91
C SER A 37 -5.51 21.15 5.40
N ASN A 38 -5.08 22.17 4.67
CA ASN A 38 -4.90 22.14 3.21
C ASN A 38 -3.67 21.32 2.79
N TRP A 39 -3.15 20.46 3.68
CA TRP A 39 -2.00 19.64 3.36
C TRP A 39 -2.33 18.66 2.24
N ARG A 40 -1.55 18.69 1.20
CA ARG A 40 -1.64 17.77 0.06
C ARG A 40 -0.27 17.16 -0.17
N PRO A 41 -0.15 15.83 -0.17
CA PRO A 41 1.11 15.19 -0.50
C PRO A 41 1.46 15.45 -1.96
N THR A 42 2.72 15.76 -2.20
CA THR A 42 3.26 16.03 -3.55
C THR A 42 4.16 14.92 -4.06
N LYS A 43 4.57 14.01 -3.16
CA LYS A 43 5.51 12.92 -3.46
C LYS A 43 5.11 11.64 -2.75
N LEU A 44 5.47 10.52 -3.38
CA LEU A 44 5.34 9.18 -2.83
C LEU A 44 6.71 8.51 -2.81
N PHE A 45 7.18 8.14 -1.62
CA PHE A 45 8.34 7.25 -1.45
C PHE A 45 7.86 5.84 -1.14
N VAL A 46 8.41 4.85 -1.82
CA VAL A 46 7.91 3.48 -1.74
C VAL A 46 9.03 2.54 -1.35
N PHE A 47 8.77 1.68 -0.39
CA PHE A 47 9.68 0.67 0.13
C PHE A 47 8.96 -0.67 0.25
N GLY A 48 9.73 -1.75 0.24
CA GLY A 48 9.21 -3.09 0.49
C GLY A 48 9.47 -4.04 -0.68
N ASP A 49 8.48 -4.82 -1.03
CA ASP A 49 8.58 -6.03 -1.82
C ASP A 49 7.83 -5.96 -3.17
N SER A 50 7.53 -7.12 -3.75
CA SER A 50 6.86 -7.27 -5.04
C SER A 50 5.47 -6.62 -5.12
N PHE A 51 4.77 -6.44 -3.99
CA PHE A 51 3.45 -5.76 -3.97
C PHE A 51 3.56 -4.27 -4.31
N ALA A 52 4.74 -3.70 -4.14
CA ALA A 52 5.01 -2.29 -4.40
C ALA A 52 6.04 -2.04 -5.49
N ALA A 53 6.87 -3.03 -5.85
CA ALA A 53 7.94 -2.88 -6.84
C ALA A 53 7.41 -2.48 -8.22
N THR A 54 8.12 -1.57 -8.89
CA THR A 54 7.77 -1.08 -10.23
C THR A 54 8.94 -1.13 -11.20
N GLY A 55 9.97 -1.99 -10.91
CA GLY A 55 11.06 -2.26 -11.84
C GLY A 55 12.46 -1.94 -11.33
N ASN A 56 12.75 -2.16 -10.05
CA ASN A 56 14.10 -2.06 -9.50
C ASN A 56 14.95 -3.31 -9.75
N ASN A 57 14.34 -4.49 -9.78
CA ASN A 57 15.02 -5.74 -10.10
C ASN A 57 15.65 -5.68 -11.50
N ASP A 58 16.67 -6.48 -11.74
CA ASP A 58 17.34 -6.51 -13.03
C ASP A 58 16.40 -7.01 -14.12
N ASN A 59 16.58 -6.46 -15.32
CA ASN A 59 15.85 -6.91 -16.49
C ASN A 59 16.68 -8.02 -17.16
N ASP A 60 16.62 -9.19 -16.58
CA ASP A 60 17.23 -10.41 -17.12
C ASP A 60 16.17 -11.53 -17.20
N PHE A 61 16.52 -12.65 -17.81
CA PHE A 61 15.59 -13.76 -18.04
C PHE A 61 15.12 -14.43 -16.74
N LEU A 62 15.82 -14.26 -15.63
CA LEU A 62 15.45 -14.79 -14.32
C LEU A 62 14.36 -13.96 -13.64
N ASN A 63 14.24 -12.69 -14.04
CA ASN A 63 13.27 -11.76 -13.46
C ASN A 63 11.97 -11.78 -14.26
N ILE A 64 11.11 -12.72 -13.93
CA ILE A 64 9.83 -13.01 -14.58
C ILE A 64 8.98 -11.75 -14.89
N PRO A 65 8.82 -10.73 -13.99
CA PRO A 65 7.96 -9.58 -14.25
C PRO A 65 8.49 -8.62 -15.33
N TRP A 66 9.67 -8.92 -15.92
CA TRP A 66 10.16 -8.26 -17.12
C TRP A 66 9.80 -8.97 -18.42
N ASN A 67 9.13 -10.14 -18.32
CA ASN A 67 8.70 -10.97 -19.44
C ASN A 67 7.19 -10.81 -19.66
N TYR A 68 6.77 -10.96 -20.93
CA TYR A 68 5.36 -11.16 -21.23
C TYR A 68 4.88 -12.43 -20.49
N PRO A 69 3.68 -12.45 -19.86
CA PRO A 69 2.56 -11.53 -20.04
C PRO A 69 2.39 -10.47 -18.94
N TYR A 70 3.40 -10.26 -18.09
CA TYR A 70 3.33 -9.17 -17.12
C TYR A 70 3.20 -7.81 -17.79
N GLY A 71 2.45 -6.90 -17.18
CA GLY A 71 2.25 -5.56 -17.68
C GLY A 71 1.39 -5.44 -18.95
N LYS A 72 0.78 -6.53 -19.43
CA LYS A 72 -0.03 -6.54 -20.67
C LYS A 72 -1.23 -5.59 -20.61
N THR A 73 -1.88 -5.44 -19.46
CA THR A 73 -3.01 -4.51 -19.24
C THR A 73 -2.52 -3.09 -19.02
N PHE A 74 -1.42 -2.90 -18.30
CA PHE A 74 -0.78 -1.60 -18.07
C PHE A 74 0.69 -1.79 -17.72
N PRO A 75 1.59 -1.06 -18.36
CA PRO A 75 1.38 -0.03 -19.40
C PRO A 75 1.33 -0.59 -20.83
N GLY A 76 1.01 -1.85 -21.03
CA GLY A 76 1.00 -2.55 -22.32
C GLY A 76 2.31 -3.27 -22.65
N LYS A 77 3.22 -3.33 -21.68
CA LYS A 77 4.50 -4.07 -21.75
C LYS A 77 5.01 -4.40 -20.35
N ALA A 78 5.83 -5.39 -20.22
CA ALA A 78 6.51 -5.74 -18.98
C ALA A 78 7.39 -4.57 -18.48
N THR A 79 7.35 -4.29 -17.20
CA THR A 79 8.07 -3.18 -16.55
C THR A 79 8.56 -3.52 -15.13
N GLY A 80 8.65 -4.80 -14.80
CA GLY A 80 9.06 -5.27 -13.48
C GLY A 80 7.97 -5.14 -12.41
N ARG A 81 6.69 -5.00 -12.80
CA ARG A 81 5.52 -5.11 -11.90
C ARG A 81 5.03 -6.54 -11.87
N TYR A 82 4.85 -7.09 -10.68
CA TYR A 82 4.25 -8.43 -10.50
C TYR A 82 2.72 -8.34 -10.61
N SER A 83 2.23 -8.11 -11.82
CA SER A 83 0.81 -8.05 -12.17
C SER A 83 0.66 -7.99 -13.69
N ASP A 84 -0.54 -8.28 -14.20
CA ASP A 84 -0.92 -7.92 -15.57
C ASP A 84 -0.92 -6.41 -15.80
N GLY A 85 -0.91 -5.62 -14.72
CA GLY A 85 -0.97 -4.17 -14.83
C GLY A 85 -0.53 -3.41 -13.58
N ARG A 86 -1.39 -2.52 -13.08
CA ARG A 86 -1.11 -1.66 -11.93
C ARG A 86 -0.99 -2.45 -10.65
N VAL A 87 -0.01 -2.11 -9.83
CA VAL A 87 0.22 -2.63 -8.48
C VAL A 87 -0.21 -1.62 -7.42
N LEU A 88 -0.10 -1.96 -6.13
CA LEU A 88 -0.54 -1.10 -5.02
C LEU A 88 0.03 0.32 -5.11
N THR A 89 1.31 0.47 -5.44
CA THR A 89 1.99 1.76 -5.65
C THR A 89 1.23 2.69 -6.59
N ASP A 90 0.77 2.16 -7.74
CA ASP A 90 0.08 2.95 -8.75
C ASP A 90 -1.27 3.48 -8.24
N PHE A 91 -1.97 2.69 -7.43
CA PHE A 91 -3.25 3.09 -6.84
C PHE A 91 -3.10 4.09 -5.70
N ILE A 92 -2.05 3.95 -4.87
CA ILE A 92 -1.74 4.92 -3.82
C ILE A 92 -1.30 6.25 -4.44
N ALA A 93 -0.43 6.23 -5.45
CA ALA A 93 -0.04 7.43 -6.20
C ALA A 93 -1.26 8.15 -6.77
N LYS A 94 -2.17 7.41 -7.42
CA LYS A 94 -3.45 7.96 -7.92
C LYS A 94 -4.30 8.59 -6.81
N PHE A 95 -4.37 7.96 -5.63
CA PHE A 95 -5.16 8.46 -4.50
C PHE A 95 -4.65 9.81 -4.01
N ILE A 96 -3.34 9.97 -3.88
CA ILE A 96 -2.73 11.23 -3.43
C ILE A 96 -2.55 12.27 -4.55
N GLY A 97 -2.93 11.93 -5.79
CA GLY A 97 -2.93 12.86 -6.92
C GLY A 97 -1.57 13.07 -7.60
N VAL A 98 -0.65 12.10 -7.46
CA VAL A 98 0.67 12.13 -8.12
C VAL A 98 0.80 11.02 -9.15
N LYS A 99 1.78 11.13 -10.06
CA LYS A 99 2.17 10.01 -10.92
C LYS A 99 2.88 8.94 -10.09
N SER A 100 2.81 7.69 -10.52
CA SER A 100 3.61 6.63 -9.91
C SER A 100 5.09 7.01 -9.92
N PRO A 101 5.77 6.94 -8.76
CA PRO A 101 7.17 7.32 -8.67
C PRO A 101 8.02 6.37 -9.50
N ILE A 102 9.10 6.89 -10.06
CA ILE A 102 10.07 6.09 -10.81
C ILE A 102 10.79 5.11 -9.88
N SER A 103 11.24 3.99 -10.43
CA SER A 103 12.14 3.08 -9.69
C SER A 103 13.51 3.73 -9.47
N TYR A 104 14.10 3.49 -8.30
CA TYR A 104 15.41 4.00 -7.89
C TYR A 104 16.50 3.73 -8.93
N LYS A 105 16.46 2.55 -9.56
CA LYS A 105 17.36 2.14 -10.65
C LYS A 105 17.39 3.14 -11.82
N LEU A 106 16.31 3.88 -12.04
CA LEU A 106 16.19 4.84 -13.12
C LEU A 106 16.59 6.27 -12.74
N LYS A 107 16.95 6.54 -11.48
CA LYS A 107 17.20 7.91 -10.98
C LYS A 107 18.16 8.75 -11.83
N ASN A 108 19.18 8.11 -12.40
CA ASN A 108 20.20 8.78 -13.24
C ASN A 108 19.88 8.69 -14.75
N LYS A 109 18.80 8.04 -15.13
CA LYS A 109 18.43 7.77 -16.54
C LYS A 109 17.24 8.59 -17.02
N VAL A 110 16.58 9.33 -16.12
CA VAL A 110 15.38 10.13 -16.43
C VAL A 110 15.62 11.60 -16.19
N ALA A 111 14.87 12.46 -16.89
CA ALA A 111 14.88 13.88 -16.62
C ALA A 111 14.38 14.19 -15.19
N GLY A 112 14.89 15.26 -14.60
CA GLY A 112 14.53 15.68 -13.22
C GLY A 112 13.03 15.84 -12.97
N ASP A 113 12.26 16.15 -14.00
CA ASP A 113 10.81 16.26 -13.95
C ASP A 113 10.08 14.98 -13.46
N TYR A 114 10.68 13.81 -13.61
CA TYR A 114 10.12 12.56 -13.09
C TYR A 114 10.38 12.40 -11.61
N LEU A 115 11.45 12.97 -11.06
CA LEU A 115 11.82 12.90 -9.65
C LEU A 115 10.86 13.67 -8.75
N LYS A 116 10.15 14.66 -9.28
CA LYS A 116 9.19 15.47 -8.52
C LYS A 116 8.02 14.71 -7.89
N TYR A 117 7.76 13.48 -8.34
CA TYR A 117 6.69 12.64 -7.79
C TYR A 117 7.15 11.68 -6.68
N GLY A 118 8.44 11.72 -6.32
CA GLY A 118 9.07 10.81 -5.38
C GLY A 118 9.81 9.66 -6.06
N MET A 119 10.07 8.59 -5.32
CA MET A 119 10.87 7.46 -5.81
C MET A 119 10.42 6.14 -5.21
N ASN A 120 10.51 5.08 -5.99
CA ASN A 120 10.21 3.71 -5.57
C ASN A 120 11.52 2.95 -5.33
N PHE A 121 11.75 2.53 -4.09
CA PHE A 121 12.92 1.75 -3.65
C PHE A 121 12.60 0.27 -3.46
N ALA A 122 11.33 -0.14 -3.63
CA ALA A 122 10.90 -1.51 -3.44
C ALA A 122 11.52 -2.46 -4.47
N TYR A 123 11.94 -3.63 -4.00
CA TYR A 123 12.43 -4.74 -4.82
C TYR A 123 11.55 -5.96 -4.62
N ALA A 124 11.31 -6.71 -5.67
CA ALA A 124 10.71 -8.03 -5.54
C ALA A 124 11.73 -9.04 -5.00
N ASP A 125 11.22 -10.18 -4.54
CA ASP A 125 12.01 -11.27 -3.97
C ASP A 125 12.92 -10.81 -2.82
N THR A 126 12.37 -9.93 -1.98
CA THR A 126 13.03 -9.41 -0.79
C THR A 126 12.03 -9.24 0.35
N GLY A 127 12.55 -9.21 1.57
CA GLY A 127 11.74 -9.03 2.77
C GLY A 127 12.27 -7.94 3.68
N VAL A 128 11.82 -8.02 4.91
CA VAL A 128 12.31 -7.20 6.01
C VAL A 128 13.71 -7.67 6.43
N THR A 129 13.92 -8.98 6.40
CA THR A 129 15.21 -9.62 6.66
C THR A 129 16.01 -9.83 5.36
N SER A 130 17.24 -10.29 5.46
CA SER A 130 18.09 -10.59 4.31
C SER A 130 17.79 -11.98 3.74
N LEU A 131 16.64 -12.14 3.09
CA LEU A 131 16.22 -13.40 2.46
C LEU A 131 16.95 -13.66 1.13
N SER A 132 17.17 -12.60 0.37
CA SER A 132 17.89 -12.63 -0.88
C SER A 132 19.27 -11.97 -0.71
N TYR A 133 20.32 -12.68 -1.08
CA TYR A 133 21.67 -12.10 -1.14
C TYR A 133 21.83 -11.14 -2.32
N PHE A 134 20.91 -11.14 -3.27
CA PHE A 134 21.00 -10.39 -4.52
C PHE A 134 20.25 -9.06 -4.48
N TYR A 135 19.14 -8.96 -3.71
CA TYR A 135 18.28 -7.78 -3.71
C TYR A 135 18.24 -7.10 -2.35
N PRO A 136 18.16 -5.76 -2.36
CA PRO A 136 18.13 -4.95 -1.14
C PRO A 136 16.91 -5.23 -0.28
N ASN A 137 17.12 -5.63 0.99
CA ASN A 137 16.07 -5.72 1.98
C ASN A 137 15.55 -4.33 2.39
N LEU A 138 14.51 -4.27 3.22
CA LEU A 138 13.88 -3.02 3.65
C LEU A 138 14.88 -2.02 4.24
N THR A 139 15.80 -2.46 5.08
CA THR A 139 16.86 -1.61 5.68
C THR A 139 17.75 -0.99 4.61
N THR A 140 18.23 -1.78 3.67
CA THR A 140 19.09 -1.32 2.57
C THR A 140 18.36 -0.35 1.63
N GLN A 141 17.07 -0.56 1.39
CA GLN A 141 16.24 0.38 0.62
C GLN A 141 16.14 1.75 1.31
N ILE A 142 16.04 1.77 2.65
CA ILE A 142 16.05 3.01 3.44
C ILE A 142 17.43 3.66 3.42
N ASP A 143 18.53 2.88 3.37
CA ASP A 143 19.89 3.43 3.18
C ASP A 143 20.02 4.13 1.83
N TYR A 144 19.39 3.58 0.77
CA TYR A 144 19.37 4.25 -0.54
C TYR A 144 18.59 5.56 -0.49
N PHE A 145 17.47 5.59 0.20
CA PHE A 145 16.69 6.80 0.42
C PHE A 145 17.48 7.85 1.21
N GLN A 146 18.11 7.46 2.31
CA GLN A 146 18.95 8.35 3.12
C GLN A 146 20.07 8.98 2.30
N ARG A 147 20.78 8.21 1.47
CA ARG A 147 21.83 8.73 0.58
C ARG A 147 21.33 9.78 -0.41
N ILE A 148 20.09 9.67 -0.87
CA ILE A 148 19.49 10.63 -1.82
C ILE A 148 19.12 11.95 -1.14
N ILE A 149 18.73 11.93 0.14
CA ILE A 149 18.29 13.14 0.85
C ILE A 149 19.41 13.84 1.61
N GLU A 150 20.49 13.14 1.96
CA GLU A 150 21.63 13.67 2.74
C GLU A 150 22.86 13.98 1.89
N GLY A 151 22.92 13.51 0.65
CA GLY A 151 24.08 13.69 -0.23
C GLY A 151 24.26 15.12 -0.73
N ALA A 152 25.48 15.46 -1.17
CA ALA A 152 25.81 16.75 -1.81
C ALA A 152 24.95 17.06 -3.04
N SER A 153 24.38 16.03 -3.67
CA SER A 153 23.42 16.12 -4.78
C SER A 153 22.01 15.77 -4.33
N SER A 154 21.62 16.23 -3.12
CA SER A 154 20.27 15.98 -2.58
C SER A 154 19.19 16.35 -3.60
N VAL A 155 18.34 15.37 -3.94
CA VAL A 155 17.23 15.53 -4.88
C VAL A 155 15.99 16.09 -4.17
N TYR A 156 15.87 15.85 -2.86
CA TYR A 156 14.71 16.22 -2.07
C TYR A 156 15.12 17.04 -0.84
N ASN A 157 14.46 18.16 -0.65
CA ASN A 157 14.67 19.04 0.52
C ASN A 157 13.69 18.70 1.65
N THR A 158 13.84 19.36 2.80
CA THR A 158 12.99 19.17 3.98
C THR A 158 11.50 19.43 3.69
N THR A 159 11.19 20.42 2.87
CA THR A 159 9.79 20.73 2.47
C THR A 159 9.21 19.60 1.64
N ASP A 160 10.00 19.02 0.74
CA ASP A 160 9.61 17.85 -0.06
C ASP A 160 9.27 16.67 0.83
N LEU A 161 10.11 16.40 1.83
CA LEU A 161 9.91 15.26 2.75
C LEU A 161 8.66 15.49 3.63
N HIS A 162 8.47 16.70 4.16
CA HIS A 162 7.29 17.01 4.97
C HIS A 162 5.98 16.98 4.20
N SER A 163 6.03 17.25 2.89
CA SER A 163 4.87 17.17 1.98
C SER A 163 4.77 15.83 1.24
N SER A 164 5.38 14.78 1.76
CA SER A 164 5.39 13.45 1.14
C SER A 164 4.64 12.40 1.97
N VAL A 165 4.33 11.30 1.31
CA VAL A 165 3.85 10.05 1.93
C VAL A 165 4.87 8.96 1.65
N ALA A 166 5.14 8.10 2.63
CA ALA A 166 5.82 6.83 2.40
C ALA A 166 4.81 5.69 2.35
N LEU A 167 5.03 4.72 1.46
CA LEU A 167 4.37 3.42 1.43
C LEU A 167 5.41 2.36 1.75
N VAL A 168 5.15 1.53 2.76
CA VAL A 168 5.97 0.38 3.13
C VAL A 168 5.13 -0.87 2.98
N THR A 169 5.55 -1.78 2.10
CA THR A 169 4.87 -3.08 1.94
C THR A 169 5.64 -4.20 2.61
N VAL A 170 4.88 -5.09 3.24
CA VAL A 170 5.34 -6.37 3.75
C VAL A 170 4.34 -7.40 3.27
N SER A 171 4.73 -8.23 2.31
CA SER A 171 3.82 -9.19 1.66
C SER A 171 3.99 -10.64 2.13
N GLY A 172 4.84 -10.85 3.14
CA GLY A 172 4.99 -12.16 3.75
C GLY A 172 6.09 -13.04 3.15
N ASP A 173 7.00 -12.49 2.34
CA ASP A 173 8.13 -13.24 1.77
C ASP A 173 9.04 -13.82 2.85
N ASP A 174 9.27 -13.07 3.96
CA ASP A 174 9.97 -13.59 5.13
C ASP A 174 9.30 -14.84 5.71
N TYR A 175 7.98 -14.88 5.73
CA TYR A 175 7.19 -16.01 6.25
C TYR A 175 7.23 -17.20 5.30
N GLU A 176 7.13 -16.99 3.99
CA GLU A 176 7.26 -18.07 3.01
C GLU A 176 8.66 -18.69 3.08
N SER A 177 9.72 -17.90 3.16
CA SER A 177 11.08 -18.39 3.33
C SER A 177 11.25 -19.16 4.65
N TYR A 178 10.67 -18.66 5.75
CA TYR A 178 10.69 -19.37 7.02
C TYR A 178 9.94 -20.70 6.93
N ILE A 179 8.75 -20.74 6.33
CA ILE A 179 7.99 -21.98 6.11
C ILE A 179 8.84 -22.96 5.31
N PHE A 180 9.44 -22.50 4.21
CA PHE A 180 10.26 -23.35 3.36
C PHE A 180 11.50 -23.89 4.09
N SER A 181 12.16 -23.07 4.92
CA SER A 181 13.31 -23.51 5.71
C SER A 181 12.96 -24.55 6.77
N MET A 182 11.67 -24.64 7.16
CA MET A 182 11.16 -25.59 8.15
C MET A 182 10.57 -26.84 7.50
N GLU A 183 10.47 -26.91 6.18
CA GLU A 183 10.03 -28.12 5.48
C GLU A 183 11.00 -29.28 5.77
N GLY A 184 10.44 -30.40 6.27
CA GLY A 184 11.22 -31.54 6.73
C GLY A 184 11.76 -31.45 8.16
N GLN A 185 11.57 -30.32 8.86
CA GLN A 185 11.93 -30.15 10.26
C GLN A 185 10.68 -30.09 11.14
N THR A 186 10.69 -30.81 12.27
CA THR A 186 9.63 -30.69 13.27
C THR A 186 10.20 -29.87 14.44
N PRO A 187 9.88 -28.57 14.56
CA PRO A 187 10.34 -27.77 15.70
C PRO A 187 9.84 -28.35 17.03
N ALA A 188 10.67 -28.37 18.04
CA ALA A 188 10.28 -28.83 19.39
C ALA A 188 9.08 -28.01 19.96
N HIS A 189 8.98 -26.72 19.58
CA HIS A 189 7.92 -25.81 20.00
C HIS A 189 7.47 -24.93 18.83
N PRO A 190 6.65 -25.44 17.89
CA PRO A 190 6.28 -24.71 16.66
C PRO A 190 5.64 -23.34 16.92
N LEU A 191 4.68 -23.25 17.84
CA LEU A 191 3.97 -22.00 18.17
C LEU A 191 4.89 -20.94 18.76
N GLN A 192 5.84 -21.33 19.60
CA GLN A 192 6.81 -20.40 20.20
C GLN A 192 7.78 -19.87 19.13
N SER A 193 8.24 -20.74 18.25
CA SER A 193 9.12 -20.35 17.11
C SER A 193 8.44 -19.34 16.19
N TRP A 194 7.18 -19.58 15.86
CA TRP A 194 6.37 -18.65 15.05
C TRP A 194 6.17 -17.29 15.72
N LYS A 195 5.84 -17.29 17.01
CA LYS A 195 5.65 -16.04 17.75
C LYS A 195 6.95 -15.24 17.82
N SER A 196 8.06 -15.88 18.12
CA SER A 196 9.38 -15.23 18.17
C SER A 196 9.76 -14.65 16.79
N PHE A 197 9.56 -15.42 15.72
CA PHE A 197 9.83 -14.97 14.37
C PHE A 197 8.96 -13.77 13.98
N SER A 198 7.64 -13.85 14.19
CA SER A 198 6.73 -12.74 13.91
C SER A 198 7.09 -11.48 14.70
N THR A 199 7.51 -11.65 15.96
CA THR A 199 7.96 -10.53 16.79
C THR A 199 9.22 -9.87 16.21
N SER A 200 10.19 -10.65 15.75
CA SER A 200 11.41 -10.10 15.15
C SER A 200 11.10 -9.32 13.86
N ILE A 201 10.25 -9.87 12.98
CA ILE A 201 9.82 -9.18 11.76
C ILE A 201 9.12 -7.85 12.08
N VAL A 202 8.16 -7.85 13.02
CA VAL A 202 7.43 -6.62 13.39
C VAL A 202 8.35 -5.59 14.03
N ASN A 203 9.34 -6.00 14.81
CA ASN A 203 10.34 -5.09 15.39
C ASN A 203 11.17 -4.42 14.30
N GLU A 204 11.65 -5.16 13.29
CA GLU A 204 12.39 -4.60 12.17
C GLU A 204 11.53 -3.65 11.33
N VAL A 205 10.28 -4.03 11.05
CA VAL A 205 9.31 -3.12 10.40
C VAL A 205 9.16 -1.83 11.21
N THR A 206 8.96 -1.94 12.52
CA THR A 206 8.78 -0.79 13.42
C THR A 206 9.99 0.13 13.42
N THR A 207 11.20 -0.44 13.47
CA THR A 207 12.47 0.29 13.37
C THR A 207 12.57 1.03 12.04
N SER A 208 12.23 0.36 10.95
CA SER A 208 12.22 0.92 9.60
C SER A 208 11.23 2.07 9.44
N LEU A 209 9.99 1.92 9.95
CA LEU A 209 8.98 2.97 9.95
C LEU A 209 9.45 4.20 10.72
N LYS A 210 10.02 3.99 11.93
CA LYS A 210 10.59 5.07 12.74
C LYS A 210 11.72 5.78 12.00
N ARG A 211 12.62 5.04 11.37
CA ARG A 211 13.74 5.60 10.61
C ARG A 211 13.26 6.46 9.43
N ILE A 212 12.28 6.01 8.65
CA ILE A 212 11.69 6.81 7.55
C ILE A 212 11.06 8.09 8.09
N HIS A 213 10.39 8.02 9.24
CA HIS A 213 9.79 9.19 9.89
C HIS A 213 10.86 10.20 10.35
N ASP A 214 11.93 9.72 10.95
CA ASP A 214 13.03 10.55 11.47
C ASP A 214 13.81 11.21 10.31
N LEU A 215 13.91 10.54 9.16
CA LEU A 215 14.45 11.09 7.92
C LEU A 215 13.57 12.20 7.30
N GLY A 216 12.39 12.48 7.85
CA GLY A 216 11.58 13.65 7.50
C GLY A 216 10.21 13.34 6.89
N VAL A 217 9.91 12.10 6.48
CA VAL A 217 8.59 11.75 5.93
C VAL A 217 7.59 11.58 7.07
N LYS A 218 6.62 12.48 7.18
CA LYS A 218 5.72 12.57 8.36
C LYS A 218 4.44 11.74 8.25
N LYS A 219 4.10 11.21 7.09
CA LYS A 219 2.94 10.34 6.86
C LYS A 219 3.39 9.04 6.21
N ILE A 220 3.20 7.93 6.90
CA ILE A 220 3.70 6.62 6.48
C ILE A 220 2.55 5.62 6.47
N LEU A 221 2.33 5.01 5.32
CA LEU A 221 1.42 3.89 5.12
C LEU A 221 2.22 2.60 5.24
N VAL A 222 1.77 1.68 6.06
CA VAL A 222 2.35 0.33 6.16
C VAL A 222 1.27 -0.72 5.91
N THR A 223 1.57 -1.75 5.13
CA THR A 223 0.61 -2.82 4.90
C THR A 223 0.59 -3.79 6.08
N ALA A 224 -0.60 -4.20 6.51
CA ALA A 224 -0.78 -5.46 7.21
C ALA A 224 -0.64 -6.61 6.21
N LEU A 225 -0.21 -7.79 6.65
CA LEU A 225 -0.17 -8.98 5.79
C LEU A 225 -1.57 -9.30 5.27
N GLU A 226 -1.64 -9.64 3.99
CA GLU A 226 -2.81 -10.25 3.38
C GLU A 226 -3.04 -11.67 3.92
N PRO A 227 -4.18 -12.34 3.62
CA PRO A 227 -4.42 -13.72 3.99
C PRO A 227 -3.53 -14.67 3.16
N MET A 228 -2.27 -14.87 3.57
CA MET A 228 -1.27 -15.66 2.85
C MET A 228 -1.77 -17.06 2.49
N GLY A 229 -2.60 -17.66 3.35
CA GLY A 229 -3.20 -18.96 3.07
C GLY A 229 -4.21 -18.95 1.93
N CYS A 230 -4.63 -17.78 1.44
CA CYS A 230 -5.52 -17.64 0.29
C CYS A 230 -4.76 -17.35 -1.01
N ARG A 231 -3.45 -17.17 -0.98
CA ARG A 231 -2.63 -17.11 -2.20
C ARG A 231 -2.74 -18.41 -2.99
N PRO A 232 -2.57 -18.41 -4.31
CA PRO A 232 -2.53 -19.63 -5.10
C PRO A 232 -1.51 -20.66 -4.60
N THR A 233 -0.34 -20.24 -4.08
CA THR A 233 0.62 -21.12 -3.41
C THR A 233 0.03 -21.87 -2.20
N GLY A 234 -0.82 -21.20 -1.42
CA GLY A 234 -1.48 -21.78 -0.25
C GLY A 234 -2.72 -22.61 -0.60
N THR A 235 -3.37 -22.34 -1.73
CA THR A 235 -4.63 -22.98 -2.13
C THR A 235 -4.46 -24.11 -3.14
N ALA A 236 -3.32 -24.19 -3.83
CA ALA A 236 -3.02 -25.24 -4.82
C ALA A 236 -3.21 -26.64 -4.25
N VAL A 237 -2.71 -26.88 -3.04
CA VAL A 237 -2.86 -28.18 -2.33
C VAL A 237 -4.31 -28.56 -2.02
N PHE A 238 -5.24 -27.63 -2.15
CA PHE A 238 -6.70 -27.83 -2.03
C PHE A 238 -7.41 -27.68 -3.37
N SER A 239 -6.69 -27.80 -4.48
CA SER A 239 -7.21 -27.56 -5.84
C SER A 239 -7.93 -26.22 -5.96
N TYR A 240 -7.41 -25.20 -5.31
CA TYR A 240 -7.92 -23.80 -5.28
C TYR A 240 -9.35 -23.65 -4.71
N LYS A 241 -9.83 -24.62 -3.93
CA LYS A 241 -11.22 -24.60 -3.40
C LYS A 241 -11.35 -23.86 -2.07
N LYS A 242 -10.29 -23.80 -1.28
CA LYS A 242 -10.27 -23.16 0.05
C LYS A 242 -8.91 -22.61 0.40
N CYS A 243 -8.88 -21.64 1.32
CA CYS A 243 -7.65 -21.12 1.88
C CYS A 243 -7.02 -22.09 2.88
N ASN A 244 -5.71 -21.98 3.07
CA ASN A 244 -4.96 -22.64 4.12
C ASN A 244 -5.06 -21.81 5.42
N GLU A 245 -5.85 -22.29 6.38
CA GLU A 245 -6.11 -21.56 7.63
C GLU A 245 -4.89 -21.48 8.54
N THR A 246 -3.96 -22.42 8.47
CA THR A 246 -2.69 -22.34 9.21
C THR A 246 -1.89 -21.12 8.77
N ARG A 247 -1.71 -20.93 7.45
CA ARG A 247 -1.02 -19.74 6.90
C ARG A 247 -1.79 -18.45 7.20
N ASN A 248 -3.12 -18.48 7.14
CA ASN A 248 -3.94 -17.32 7.52
C ASN A 248 -3.80 -16.95 9.01
N SER A 249 -3.61 -17.94 9.88
CA SER A 249 -3.39 -17.66 11.31
C SER A 249 -2.07 -16.93 11.57
N LEU A 250 -1.04 -17.21 10.76
CA LEU A 250 0.24 -16.50 10.83
C LEU A 250 0.07 -15.02 10.42
N SER A 251 -0.64 -14.77 9.32
CA SER A 251 -0.95 -13.39 8.91
C SER A 251 -1.69 -12.63 10.01
N ARG A 252 -2.70 -13.24 10.63
CA ARG A 252 -3.46 -12.60 11.72
C ARG A 252 -2.57 -12.31 12.93
N SER A 253 -1.69 -13.24 13.30
CA SER A 253 -0.76 -13.07 14.43
C SER A 253 0.21 -11.90 14.20
N HIS A 254 0.82 -11.83 13.01
CA HIS A 254 1.65 -10.70 12.61
C HIS A 254 0.87 -9.38 12.68
N ASN A 255 -0.33 -9.36 12.12
CA ASN A 255 -1.15 -8.16 12.02
C ASN A 255 -1.55 -7.61 13.41
N LEU A 256 -1.79 -8.46 14.38
CA LEU A 256 -2.02 -8.03 15.78
C LEU A 256 -0.77 -7.35 16.36
N LEU A 257 0.41 -7.97 16.22
CA LEU A 257 1.67 -7.39 16.68
C LEU A 257 1.96 -6.05 15.98
N LEU A 258 1.71 -5.96 14.68
CA LEU A 258 1.88 -4.72 13.92
C LEU A 258 0.95 -3.62 14.41
N GLN A 259 -0.32 -3.93 14.72
CA GLN A 259 -1.28 -2.98 15.27
C GLN A 259 -0.80 -2.40 16.60
N GLU A 260 -0.32 -3.23 17.51
CA GLU A 260 0.24 -2.81 18.80
C GLU A 260 1.48 -1.92 18.62
N ALA A 261 2.39 -2.32 17.73
CA ALA A 261 3.61 -1.58 17.44
C ALA A 261 3.33 -0.21 16.83
N VAL A 262 2.43 -0.13 15.85
CA VAL A 262 2.04 1.14 15.19
C VAL A 262 1.29 2.04 16.17
N ALA A 263 0.43 1.52 17.03
CA ALA A 263 -0.22 2.30 18.08
C ALA A 263 0.81 2.93 19.02
N LYS A 264 1.84 2.18 19.43
CA LYS A 264 2.95 2.67 20.25
C LYS A 264 3.74 3.77 19.54
N LEU A 265 4.07 3.61 18.24
CA LEU A 265 4.74 4.65 17.46
C LEU A 265 3.92 5.94 17.37
N ASN A 266 2.61 5.85 17.10
CA ASN A 266 1.73 7.01 17.04
C ASN A 266 1.63 7.74 18.38
N ASN A 267 1.61 7.00 19.49
CA ASN A 267 1.64 7.60 20.83
C ASN A 267 2.96 8.34 21.11
N GLN A 268 4.10 7.79 20.68
CA GLN A 268 5.42 8.42 20.84
C GLN A 268 5.55 9.70 20.01
N THR A 269 5.03 9.73 18.80
CA THR A 269 5.07 10.92 17.93
C THR A 269 4.00 11.95 18.26
N LYS A 270 3.05 11.62 19.16
CA LYS A 270 1.87 12.43 19.48
C LYS A 270 1.06 12.87 18.25
N ARG A 271 1.16 12.11 17.16
CA ARG A 271 0.51 12.37 15.86
C ARG A 271 0.13 11.05 15.22
N SER A 272 -0.91 11.04 14.40
CA SER A 272 -1.27 9.90 13.54
C SER A 272 -0.36 9.84 12.31
N SER A 273 0.94 9.60 12.54
CA SER A 273 1.96 9.57 11.48
C SER A 273 1.96 8.25 10.71
N PHE A 274 1.61 7.16 11.39
CA PHE A 274 1.66 5.80 10.84
C PHE A 274 0.24 5.26 10.67
N VAL A 275 -0.09 4.82 9.46
CA VAL A 275 -1.43 4.32 9.09
C VAL A 275 -1.29 2.92 8.52
N ILE A 276 -1.97 1.96 9.12
CA ILE A 276 -2.01 0.57 8.63
C ILE A 276 -3.01 0.45 7.49
N LEU A 277 -2.57 -0.08 6.36
CA LEU A 277 -3.41 -0.53 5.25
C LEU A 277 -3.76 -2.01 5.48
N ASP A 278 -4.97 -2.28 5.93
CA ASP A 278 -5.45 -3.62 6.24
C ASP A 278 -5.69 -4.42 4.94
N LEU A 279 -4.64 -5.06 4.44
CA LEU A 279 -4.74 -5.93 3.27
C LEU A 279 -5.53 -7.21 3.60
N TYR A 280 -5.43 -7.74 4.83
CA TYR A 280 -6.14 -8.96 5.21
C TYR A 280 -7.65 -8.82 4.99
N THR A 281 -8.25 -7.83 5.62
CA THR A 281 -9.69 -7.59 5.49
C THR A 281 -10.07 -7.18 4.07
N SER A 282 -9.21 -6.44 3.37
CA SER A 282 -9.47 -5.98 1.99
C SER A 282 -9.51 -7.14 0.99
N PHE A 283 -8.58 -8.10 1.10
CA PHE A 283 -8.58 -9.33 0.29
C PHE A 283 -9.80 -10.20 0.62
N MET A 284 -10.06 -10.44 1.91
CA MET A 284 -11.22 -11.24 2.34
C MET A 284 -12.55 -10.63 1.88
N SER A 285 -12.65 -9.31 1.82
CA SER A 285 -13.82 -8.62 1.28
C SER A 285 -13.99 -8.86 -0.23
N ALA A 286 -12.89 -8.80 -0.98
CA ALA A 286 -12.87 -9.12 -2.41
C ALA A 286 -13.27 -10.59 -2.67
N PHE A 287 -12.72 -11.52 -1.89
CA PHE A 287 -13.06 -12.96 -2.00
C PHE A 287 -14.54 -13.26 -1.69
N LYS A 288 -15.16 -12.49 -0.82
CA LYS A 288 -16.60 -12.57 -0.54
C LYS A 288 -17.46 -11.83 -1.58
N ASN A 289 -16.83 -11.29 -2.63
CA ASN A 289 -17.51 -10.50 -3.67
C ASN A 289 -18.37 -9.36 -3.09
N LYS A 290 -17.93 -8.73 -1.99
CA LYS A 290 -18.65 -7.61 -1.36
C LYS A 290 -18.46 -6.27 -2.09
N GLY A 291 -17.47 -6.17 -2.99
CA GLY A 291 -17.19 -4.98 -3.79
C GLY A 291 -18.00 -4.91 -5.09
N SER A 292 -17.76 -3.87 -5.88
CA SER A 292 -18.35 -3.67 -7.22
C SER A 292 -17.83 -4.69 -8.25
N ILE A 293 -16.62 -5.20 -8.06
CA ILE A 293 -16.01 -6.22 -8.90
C ILE A 293 -16.37 -7.59 -8.35
N LYS A 294 -16.79 -8.49 -9.25
CA LYS A 294 -17.12 -9.87 -8.91
C LYS A 294 -16.08 -10.79 -9.55
N PHE A 295 -15.33 -11.47 -8.71
CA PHE A 295 -14.32 -12.44 -9.15
C PHE A 295 -14.95 -13.83 -9.26
N LYS A 296 -14.79 -14.47 -10.42
CA LYS A 296 -15.15 -15.88 -10.63
C LYS A 296 -14.06 -16.77 -10.01
N ASP A 297 -12.80 -16.50 -10.39
CA ASP A 297 -11.63 -17.21 -9.90
C ASP A 297 -10.92 -16.36 -8.86
N ARG A 298 -11.16 -16.67 -7.58
CA ARG A 298 -10.70 -15.86 -6.44
C ARG A 298 -9.41 -16.36 -5.82
N LEU A 299 -9.16 -17.65 -5.94
CA LEU A 299 -8.07 -18.36 -5.26
C LEU A 299 -7.11 -19.05 -6.23
N LYS A 300 -7.46 -19.05 -7.53
CA LYS A 300 -6.66 -19.63 -8.61
C LYS A 300 -5.89 -18.54 -9.33
N PRO A 301 -4.64 -18.79 -9.77
CA PRO A 301 -3.91 -17.84 -10.61
C PRO A 301 -4.52 -17.77 -12.02
N CYS A 302 -4.50 -16.60 -12.63
CA CYS A 302 -4.90 -16.39 -14.02
C CYS A 302 -3.80 -16.82 -15.00
N CYS A 303 -2.56 -16.55 -14.64
CA CYS A 303 -1.37 -16.95 -15.38
C CYS A 303 -0.58 -17.97 -14.56
N ALA A 304 -0.51 -19.20 -15.01
CA ALA A 304 0.14 -20.30 -14.29
C ALA A 304 0.77 -21.29 -15.24
N SER A 305 1.66 -22.13 -14.72
CA SER A 305 2.21 -23.27 -15.46
C SER A 305 1.12 -24.11 -16.10
N VAL A 306 1.42 -24.69 -17.24
CA VAL A 306 0.58 -25.72 -17.88
C VAL A 306 0.60 -27.03 -17.08
N THR A 307 1.57 -27.22 -16.19
CA THR A 307 1.65 -28.40 -15.30
C THR A 307 0.53 -28.35 -14.25
N PRO A 308 -0.36 -29.35 -14.20
CA PRO A 308 -1.47 -29.34 -13.24
C PRO A 308 -1.01 -29.24 -11.79
N GLY A 309 -1.66 -28.38 -11.01
CA GLY A 309 -1.38 -28.21 -9.58
C GLY A 309 -0.12 -27.40 -9.25
N TYR A 310 0.66 -27.00 -10.25
CA TYR A 310 1.84 -26.16 -10.08
C TYR A 310 1.50 -24.69 -10.36
N PRO A 311 1.50 -23.80 -9.36
CA PRO A 311 1.05 -22.42 -9.53
C PRO A 311 2.09 -21.50 -10.17
N TYR A 312 3.36 -21.89 -10.18
CA TYR A 312 4.45 -21.11 -10.75
C TYR A 312 4.51 -21.28 -12.27
N GLY A 313 5.30 -20.46 -12.95
CA GLY A 313 5.57 -20.61 -14.38
C GLY A 313 5.06 -19.46 -15.24
N CYS A 314 4.24 -18.55 -14.71
CA CYS A 314 3.82 -17.36 -15.47
C CYS A 314 5.04 -16.56 -15.98
N GLY A 315 5.10 -16.31 -17.30
CA GLY A 315 6.18 -15.55 -17.91
C GLY A 315 7.53 -16.27 -18.03
N THR A 316 7.60 -17.56 -17.68
CA THR A 316 8.79 -18.37 -17.95
C THR A 316 8.88 -18.70 -19.44
N MET A 317 10.10 -18.92 -19.93
CA MET A 317 10.35 -19.32 -21.31
C MET A 317 10.75 -20.81 -21.33
N SER A 318 10.32 -21.52 -22.36
CA SER A 318 10.83 -22.89 -22.64
C SER A 318 12.13 -22.80 -23.43
N ASP A 319 13.04 -23.73 -23.15
CA ASP A 319 14.22 -23.96 -23.98
C ASP A 319 13.83 -24.68 -25.30
N ILE A 320 12.61 -25.19 -25.39
CA ILE A 320 12.08 -25.88 -26.57
C ILE A 320 11.20 -24.91 -27.38
N PRO A 321 11.56 -24.59 -28.63
CA PRO A 321 10.78 -23.68 -29.45
C PRO A 321 9.34 -24.21 -29.67
N GLY A 322 8.35 -23.35 -29.40
CA GLY A 322 6.93 -23.65 -29.60
C GLY A 322 6.26 -24.41 -28.44
N GLU A 323 6.96 -24.63 -27.33
CA GLU A 323 6.38 -25.20 -26.14
C GLU A 323 5.91 -24.12 -25.16
N ASP A 324 4.62 -24.16 -24.83
CA ASP A 324 4.05 -23.26 -23.83
C ASP A 324 4.38 -23.75 -22.42
N THR A 325 5.02 -22.90 -21.61
CA THR A 325 5.33 -23.19 -20.20
C THR A 325 4.22 -22.73 -19.25
N TYR A 326 3.36 -21.82 -19.70
CA TYR A 326 2.24 -21.28 -18.93
C TYR A 326 1.01 -21.03 -19.82
N SER A 327 -0.13 -20.91 -19.17
CA SER A 327 -1.39 -20.52 -19.79
C SER A 327 -1.99 -19.31 -19.08
N ILE A 328 -2.79 -18.54 -19.80
CA ILE A 328 -3.51 -17.38 -19.26
C ILE A 328 -5.00 -17.70 -19.28
N CYS A 329 -5.71 -17.33 -18.22
CA CYS A 329 -7.15 -17.53 -18.10
C CYS A 329 -7.92 -16.70 -19.16
N GLU A 330 -9.08 -17.16 -19.60
CA GLU A 330 -9.88 -16.50 -20.64
C GLU A 330 -10.36 -15.11 -20.27
N ARG A 331 -10.63 -14.86 -18.99
CA ARG A 331 -11.16 -13.58 -18.46
C ARG A 331 -10.33 -13.08 -17.31
N GLU A 332 -9.26 -12.38 -17.60
CA GLU A 332 -8.31 -11.83 -16.64
C GLU A 332 -9.00 -10.89 -15.62
N ALA A 333 -9.92 -10.05 -16.09
CA ALA A 333 -10.68 -9.15 -15.23
C ALA A 333 -11.60 -9.87 -14.22
N ALA A 334 -11.88 -11.16 -14.41
CA ALA A 334 -12.65 -11.98 -13.48
C ALA A 334 -11.77 -12.81 -12.51
N ALA A 335 -10.45 -12.77 -12.66
CA ALA A 335 -9.49 -13.39 -11.75
C ALA A 335 -8.97 -12.39 -10.74
N PHE A 336 -8.84 -12.81 -9.48
CA PHE A 336 -8.26 -11.97 -8.44
C PHE A 336 -6.73 -12.00 -8.48
N PHE A 337 -6.13 -13.18 -8.59
CA PHE A 337 -4.68 -13.35 -8.68
C PHE A 337 -4.22 -13.42 -10.13
N TRP A 338 -3.09 -12.75 -10.41
CA TRP A 338 -2.40 -12.85 -11.68
C TRP A 338 -1.58 -14.13 -11.74
N ASP A 339 -0.68 -14.31 -10.79
CA ASP A 339 0.23 -15.44 -10.69
C ASP A 339 0.09 -16.18 -9.33
N TYR A 340 1.13 -16.85 -8.92
CA TYR A 340 1.17 -17.67 -7.69
C TYR A 340 0.95 -16.89 -6.38
N ALA A 341 1.07 -15.56 -6.38
CA ALA A 341 0.95 -14.74 -5.17
C ALA A 341 0.31 -13.36 -5.40
N HIS A 342 0.44 -12.80 -6.61
CA HIS A 342 0.19 -11.39 -6.87
C HIS A 342 -1.19 -11.14 -7.47
N PRO A 343 -1.93 -10.13 -7.00
CA PRO A 343 -3.20 -9.76 -7.59
C PRO A 343 -3.08 -9.28 -9.04
N THR A 344 -4.12 -9.51 -9.83
CA THR A 344 -4.34 -8.79 -11.09
C THR A 344 -4.52 -7.30 -10.83
N GLN A 345 -4.44 -6.47 -11.87
CA GLN A 345 -4.81 -5.06 -11.76
C GLN A 345 -6.21 -4.89 -11.18
N GLN A 346 -7.16 -5.75 -11.56
CA GLN A 346 -8.51 -5.71 -11.00
C GLN A 346 -8.58 -6.17 -9.55
N GLY A 347 -7.77 -7.17 -9.18
CA GLY A 347 -7.58 -7.57 -7.78
C GLY A 347 -7.08 -6.40 -6.94
N TRP A 348 -6.03 -5.72 -7.38
CA TRP A 348 -5.50 -4.53 -6.72
C TRP A 348 -6.49 -3.37 -6.67
N PHE A 349 -7.27 -3.16 -7.73
CA PHE A 349 -8.32 -2.13 -7.72
C PHE A 349 -9.41 -2.43 -6.68
N SER A 350 -9.80 -3.71 -6.51
CA SER A 350 -10.75 -4.12 -5.48
C SER A 350 -10.20 -3.88 -4.08
N VAL A 351 -8.94 -4.27 -3.83
CA VAL A 351 -8.23 -4.02 -2.56
C VAL A 351 -8.16 -2.52 -2.28
N TYR A 352 -7.67 -1.72 -3.23
CA TYR A 352 -7.61 -0.27 -3.11
C TYR A 352 -8.97 0.35 -2.78
N SER A 353 -10.04 -0.15 -3.40
CA SER A 353 -11.39 0.38 -3.18
C SER A 353 -11.85 0.20 -1.72
N ASN A 354 -11.47 -0.92 -1.09
CA ASN A 354 -11.71 -1.16 0.34
C ASN A 354 -10.82 -0.29 1.24
N LEU A 355 -9.61 0.05 0.79
CA LEU A 355 -8.66 0.87 1.56
C LEU A 355 -8.97 2.37 1.53
N LYS A 356 -9.86 2.87 0.65
CA LYS A 356 -10.13 4.30 0.48
C LYS A 356 -10.53 5.02 1.78
N ALA A 357 -11.31 4.37 2.63
CA ALA A 357 -11.72 4.95 3.92
C ALA A 357 -10.50 5.15 4.85
N THR A 358 -9.61 4.17 4.89
CA THR A 358 -8.36 4.26 5.66
C THR A 358 -7.41 5.30 5.08
N LEU A 359 -7.27 5.37 3.76
CA LEU A 359 -6.41 6.35 3.09
C LEU A 359 -6.84 7.80 3.35
N LYS A 360 -8.14 8.07 3.56
CA LYS A 360 -8.64 9.39 3.95
C LYS A 360 -8.06 9.88 5.28
N LYS A 361 -7.60 8.97 6.16
CA LYS A 361 -6.94 9.34 7.42
C LYS A 361 -5.62 10.09 7.22
N LEU A 362 -4.99 9.98 6.04
CA LEU A 362 -3.81 10.81 5.69
C LEU A 362 -4.08 12.30 5.83
N TYR A 363 -5.30 12.73 5.57
CA TYR A 363 -5.73 14.13 5.59
C TYR A 363 -6.38 14.57 6.90
N GLN A 364 -6.47 13.67 7.87
CA GLN A 364 -7.04 13.94 9.20
C GLN A 364 -5.91 14.18 10.20
N ASN A 365 -6.13 15.07 11.18
CA ASN A 365 -5.24 15.32 12.32
C ASN A 365 -3.79 15.74 11.93
N GLN A 366 -3.65 16.98 11.48
CA GLN A 366 -2.37 17.72 11.43
C GLN A 366 -2.28 18.71 12.57
#